data_42ca48034e1c40d49f81b0ed67f8d45a
#
_entry.id   42ca48034e1c40d49f81b0ed67f8d45a
#
_cell.length_a   1.000
_cell.length_b   1.000
_cell.length_c   1.000
_cell.angle_alpha   90.00
_cell.angle_beta   90.00
_cell.angle_gamma   90.00
#
_symmetry.space_group_name_H-M   'P 1'
#
loop_
_entity.id
_entity.type
_entity.pdbx_description
1 polymer ?
#
loop_
_entity_poly.entity_id
_entity_poly.type
_entity_poly.pdbx_seq_one_letter_code
_entity_poly.pdbx_strand_id
1 'polypeptide(L)'
;MYQPHPGVPQPHPQPPVQTHPQAPHPQAPSQAPADPFQDLPWVSDGTPTAEEFARRRLAKPPEPIAKVGVRGAVNNITGGLAKLSPGRREVERKQDVEMVRRNFGGLRQVTVVNPKGGAGKTVAVLLLAMTFGQKRGGYVLAWDNNETQGTLGMRAQQDFHARTVRDMMRDLHLFRGAHGRVGDLSQYVRAQGEGMFDVLASDESATAGEMLTADAFAEIREIVSRFYKLIFVDTGNNVRAQNWQAAMDATDQLVITMSARNDSAETAARMLDHLEQSGRQRLVRQAISVVSMPPTRKDIDLPAIQRHFAARTRAVLLAPYEKLIDSGEPLRYGQLSGNTRDAWLKIAAAVAEGL
;
A
#
# COMPACT_ATOMS: atom_id res chain seq x y z
N MET A 1 -47.62 43.91 -22.93
CA MET A 1 -46.43 44.75 -22.94
C MET A 1 -45.23 43.83 -23.12
N TYR A 2 -44.66 43.87 -24.31
CA TYR A 2 -43.52 43.03 -24.73
C TYR A 2 -42.24 43.89 -24.57
N GLN A 3 -41.21 43.39 -23.88
CA GLN A 3 -39.89 44.01 -23.90
C GLN A 3 -38.96 43.12 -24.75
N PRO A 4 -38.15 43.69 -25.66
CA PRO A 4 -37.24 42.91 -26.50
C PRO A 4 -35.86 42.70 -25.85
N HIS A 5 -35.27 41.55 -26.09
CA HIS A 5 -33.89 41.22 -25.77
C HIS A 5 -32.88 41.93 -26.69
N PRO A 6 -31.68 42.30 -26.22
CA PRO A 6 -30.65 42.91 -27.06
C PRO A 6 -29.94 41.89 -27.92
N GLY A 7 -29.63 42.28 -29.16
CA GLY A 7 -29.13 41.47 -30.24
C GLY A 7 -27.69 41.04 -30.15
N VAL A 8 -27.44 39.96 -30.83
CA VAL A 8 -26.15 39.35 -31.13
C VAL A 8 -25.33 40.24 -32.09
N PRO A 9 -24.03 40.50 -31.88
CA PRO A 9 -23.20 41.23 -32.82
C PRO A 9 -22.94 40.45 -34.11
N GLN A 10 -23.13 41.05 -35.25
CA GLN A 10 -22.79 40.51 -36.57
C GLN A 10 -21.29 40.70 -36.86
N PRO A 11 -20.64 39.79 -37.62
CA PRO A 11 -19.25 39.94 -38.01
C PRO A 11 -19.08 40.96 -39.13
N HIS A 12 -18.06 41.82 -38.98
CA HIS A 12 -17.66 42.78 -39.98
C HIS A 12 -17.02 42.11 -41.23
N PRO A 13 -17.24 42.63 -42.44
CA PRO A 13 -16.61 42.12 -43.65
C PRO A 13 -15.13 42.54 -43.73
N GLN A 14 -14.27 41.61 -44.07
CA GLN A 14 -12.85 41.84 -44.35
C GLN A 14 -12.67 42.48 -45.75
N PRO A 15 -11.70 43.40 -45.89
CA PRO A 15 -11.40 44.00 -47.22
C PRO A 15 -10.67 42.98 -48.11
N PRO A 16 -10.75 43.15 -49.46
CA PRO A 16 -10.19 42.21 -50.41
C PRO A 16 -8.66 42.28 -50.46
N VAL A 17 -8.05 41.10 -50.49
CA VAL A 17 -6.61 40.91 -50.65
C VAL A 17 -6.23 41.19 -52.10
N GLN A 18 -5.39 42.20 -52.32
CA GLN A 18 -4.77 42.50 -53.61
C GLN A 18 -3.61 41.52 -53.87
N THR A 19 -3.71 40.70 -54.88
CA THR A 19 -2.62 39.87 -55.39
C THR A 19 -1.75 40.68 -56.33
N HIS A 20 -0.48 40.94 -55.97
CA HIS A 20 0.56 41.38 -56.85
C HIS A 20 1.33 40.19 -57.44
N PRO A 21 1.67 40.19 -58.72
CA PRO A 21 2.48 39.14 -59.32
C PRO A 21 3.94 39.27 -58.89
N GLN A 22 4.51 38.24 -58.29
CA GLN A 22 5.92 38.14 -57.95
C GLN A 22 6.72 37.72 -59.16
N ALA A 23 7.75 38.50 -59.48
CA ALA A 23 8.79 38.12 -60.41
C ALA A 23 9.74 37.06 -59.78
N PRO A 24 10.31 36.11 -60.57
CA PRO A 24 11.19 35.12 -60.04
C PRO A 24 12.57 35.71 -59.68
N HIS A 25 12.91 35.63 -58.40
CA HIS A 25 14.25 35.87 -57.96
C HIS A 25 15.11 34.58 -58.05
N PRO A 26 16.36 34.65 -58.50
CA PRO A 26 17.25 33.49 -58.50
C PRO A 26 17.63 33.14 -57.07
N GLN A 27 17.36 31.93 -56.64
CA GLN A 27 17.78 31.42 -55.35
C GLN A 27 19.28 31.19 -55.37
N ALA A 28 20.03 31.97 -54.58
CA ALA A 28 21.36 31.64 -54.16
C ALA A 28 21.29 30.46 -53.17
N PRO A 29 22.24 29.53 -53.17
CA PRO A 29 22.26 28.43 -52.23
C PRO A 29 22.45 29.04 -50.82
N SER A 30 21.44 28.84 -49.97
CA SER A 30 21.50 29.15 -48.55
C SER A 30 22.53 28.22 -47.91
N GLN A 31 23.74 28.71 -47.70
CA GLN A 31 24.70 28.09 -46.80
C GLN A 31 24.09 28.20 -45.39
N ALA A 32 23.76 27.07 -44.83
CA ALA A 32 23.46 26.99 -43.39
C ALA A 32 24.64 27.60 -42.63
N PRO A 33 24.44 28.40 -41.57
CA PRO A 33 25.52 28.92 -40.77
C PRO A 33 26.38 27.73 -40.30
N ALA A 34 27.70 27.79 -40.63
CA ALA A 34 28.65 26.80 -40.18
C ALA A 34 28.62 26.74 -38.66
N ASP A 35 28.39 25.56 -38.12
CA ASP A 35 28.44 25.31 -36.68
C ASP A 35 29.85 25.66 -36.20
N PRO A 36 30.03 26.69 -35.33
CA PRO A 36 31.37 27.16 -34.90
C PRO A 36 32.15 26.09 -34.11
N PHE A 37 31.51 24.93 -33.83
CA PHE A 37 32.14 23.82 -33.11
C PHE A 37 32.53 22.62 -33.99
N GLN A 38 32.32 22.68 -35.33
CA GLN A 38 32.65 21.58 -36.24
C GLN A 38 34.17 21.38 -36.45
N ASP A 39 34.97 22.39 -36.22
CA ASP A 39 36.43 22.36 -36.44
C ASP A 39 37.26 22.29 -35.15
N LEU A 40 36.68 21.98 -34.02
CA LEU A 40 37.42 21.82 -32.78
C LEU A 40 38.08 20.44 -32.72
N PRO A 41 39.41 20.34 -32.53
CA PRO A 41 40.14 19.07 -32.59
C PRO A 41 39.69 18.00 -31.63
N TRP A 42 38.89 18.34 -30.61
CA TRP A 42 38.36 17.42 -29.61
C TRP A 42 36.93 16.91 -29.95
N VAL A 43 36.34 17.35 -31.07
CA VAL A 43 35.00 16.91 -31.51
C VAL A 43 35.06 15.83 -32.58
N SER A 44 36.27 15.60 -33.16
CA SER A 44 36.45 14.55 -34.14
C SER A 44 36.80 13.22 -33.48
N ASP A 45 36.05 12.20 -33.83
CA ASP A 45 36.31 10.77 -33.67
C ASP A 45 36.55 10.26 -32.23
N GLY A 46 35.45 9.86 -31.59
CA GLY A 46 35.51 8.97 -30.42
C GLY A 46 35.44 9.63 -29.05
N THR A 47 35.18 10.94 -28.96
CA THR A 47 34.92 11.58 -27.68
C THR A 47 33.54 11.13 -27.19
N PRO A 48 33.41 10.41 -26.07
CA PRO A 48 32.09 9.93 -25.59
C PRO A 48 31.18 11.10 -25.27
N THR A 49 30.04 11.14 -25.90
CA THR A 49 29.00 12.15 -25.60
C THR A 49 28.39 11.93 -24.22
N ALA A 50 27.83 13.00 -23.63
CA ALA A 50 27.07 12.89 -22.36
C ALA A 50 25.94 11.85 -22.46
N GLU A 51 25.37 11.69 -23.64
CA GLU A 51 24.34 10.70 -23.91
C GLU A 51 24.86 9.27 -23.96
N GLU A 52 26.06 9.05 -24.53
CA GLU A 52 26.74 7.75 -24.46
C GLU A 52 27.20 7.43 -23.03
N PHE A 53 27.67 8.42 -22.28
CA PHE A 53 27.96 8.24 -20.86
C PHE A 53 26.73 7.86 -20.07
N ALA A 54 25.59 8.51 -20.32
CA ALA A 54 24.30 8.17 -19.71
C ALA A 54 23.84 6.77 -20.13
N ARG A 55 23.93 6.41 -21.42
CA ARG A 55 23.63 5.05 -21.92
C ARG A 55 24.55 4.00 -21.31
N ARG A 56 25.84 4.24 -21.16
CA ARG A 56 26.79 3.29 -20.51
C ARG A 56 26.44 3.08 -19.03
N ARG A 57 25.96 4.10 -18.33
CA ARG A 57 25.45 3.96 -16.95
C ARG A 57 24.16 3.13 -16.87
N LEU A 58 23.31 3.22 -17.89
CA LEU A 58 22.04 2.50 -17.96
C LEU A 58 22.17 1.09 -18.58
N ALA A 59 23.27 0.84 -19.35
CA ALA A 59 23.37 -0.32 -20.22
C ALA A 59 23.76 -1.64 -19.55
N LYS A 60 24.06 -1.69 -18.24
CA LYS A 60 24.20 -2.98 -17.52
C LYS A 60 23.87 -2.78 -16.04
N PRO A 61 22.69 -3.22 -15.60
CA PRO A 61 22.54 -3.48 -14.18
C PRO A 61 23.62 -4.51 -13.77
N PRO A 62 24.38 -4.24 -12.71
CA PRO A 62 25.41 -5.18 -12.25
C PRO A 62 24.75 -6.53 -12.02
N GLU A 63 25.40 -7.61 -12.48
CA GLU A 63 24.92 -8.97 -12.22
C GLU A 63 24.66 -9.13 -10.72
N PRO A 64 23.49 -9.61 -10.33
CA PRO A 64 23.14 -9.71 -8.92
C PRO A 64 24.09 -10.71 -8.25
N ILE A 65 24.91 -10.21 -7.31
CA ILE A 65 25.82 -11.00 -6.50
C ILE A 65 25.09 -11.39 -5.20
N ALA A 66 25.24 -12.64 -4.77
CA ALA A 66 24.67 -13.14 -3.52
C ALA A 66 25.20 -12.32 -2.33
N LYS A 67 24.28 -11.81 -1.51
CA LYS A 67 24.58 -11.06 -0.28
C LYS A 67 24.23 -11.82 0.99
N VAL A 68 23.42 -12.86 0.90
CA VAL A 68 22.84 -13.58 2.04
C VAL A 68 23.14 -15.08 1.95
N GLY A 69 23.24 -15.73 3.11
CA GLY A 69 23.52 -17.17 3.22
C GLY A 69 24.95 -17.58 2.91
N VAL A 70 25.19 -18.86 2.73
CA VAL A 70 26.54 -19.42 2.48
C VAL A 70 27.21 -18.79 1.26
N ARG A 71 26.46 -18.55 0.19
CA ARG A 71 26.97 -17.90 -1.04
C ARG A 71 27.39 -16.45 -0.81
N GLY A 72 26.63 -15.71 0.01
CA GLY A 72 26.99 -14.36 0.41
C GLY A 72 28.22 -14.33 1.31
N ALA A 73 28.35 -15.27 2.24
CA ALA A 73 29.53 -15.42 3.10
C ALA A 73 30.78 -15.73 2.28
N VAL A 74 30.72 -16.65 1.30
CA VAL A 74 31.83 -16.94 0.39
C VAL A 74 32.23 -15.72 -0.41
N ASN A 75 31.26 -14.96 -0.97
CA ASN A 75 31.55 -13.74 -1.70
C ASN A 75 32.24 -12.67 -0.82
N ASN A 76 31.85 -12.55 0.45
CA ASN A 76 32.45 -11.62 1.40
C ASN A 76 33.87 -12.04 1.81
N ILE A 77 34.08 -13.34 2.11
CA ILE A 77 35.41 -13.88 2.51
C ILE A 77 36.41 -13.78 1.37
N THR A 78 35.97 -13.99 0.13
CA THR A 78 36.83 -13.92 -1.06
C THR A 78 37.06 -12.50 -1.58
N GLY A 79 36.57 -11.46 -0.87
CA GLY A 79 36.70 -10.06 -1.28
C GLY A 79 36.09 -9.76 -2.66
N GLY A 80 35.09 -10.57 -3.09
CA GLY A 80 34.44 -10.42 -4.40
C GLY A 80 35.13 -11.13 -5.56
N LEU A 81 36.20 -11.91 -5.31
CA LEU A 81 36.83 -12.76 -6.34
C LEU A 81 35.91 -13.90 -6.78
N ALA A 82 35.13 -14.46 -5.87
CA ALA A 82 34.06 -15.41 -6.19
C ALA A 82 32.72 -14.65 -6.33
N LYS A 83 32.25 -14.44 -7.56
CA LYS A 83 30.95 -13.80 -7.83
C LYS A 83 29.85 -14.87 -7.94
N LEU A 84 29.46 -15.44 -6.81
CA LEU A 84 28.35 -16.41 -6.80
C LEU A 84 27.00 -15.68 -6.97
N SER A 85 26.16 -16.20 -7.86
CA SER A 85 24.80 -15.70 -8.07
C SER A 85 23.93 -15.93 -6.85
N PRO A 86 22.91 -15.09 -6.59
CA PRO A 86 21.96 -15.24 -5.48
C PRO A 86 21.26 -16.61 -5.51
N GLY A 87 21.02 -17.17 -4.35
CA GLY A 87 20.20 -18.37 -4.23
C GLY A 87 18.72 -18.06 -4.53
N ARG A 88 17.94 -19.09 -4.90
CA ARG A 88 16.51 -18.93 -5.23
C ARG A 88 15.73 -18.16 -4.17
N ARG A 89 15.91 -18.45 -2.89
CA ARG A 89 15.25 -17.73 -1.77
C ARG A 89 15.62 -16.23 -1.73
N GLU A 90 16.88 -15.90 -2.04
CA GLU A 90 17.31 -14.49 -2.08
C GLU A 90 16.68 -13.74 -3.25
N VAL A 91 16.54 -14.41 -4.40
CA VAL A 91 15.87 -13.85 -5.59
C VAL A 91 14.39 -13.62 -5.29
N GLU A 92 13.68 -14.64 -4.77
CA GLU A 92 12.28 -14.54 -4.38
C GLU A 92 12.06 -13.39 -3.38
N ARG A 93 12.90 -13.32 -2.34
CA ARG A 93 12.82 -12.24 -1.35
C ARG A 93 13.06 -10.85 -1.94
N LYS A 94 13.95 -10.72 -2.93
CA LYS A 94 14.14 -9.44 -3.65
C LYS A 94 12.91 -9.07 -4.46
N GLN A 95 12.31 -10.04 -5.17
CA GLN A 95 11.08 -9.83 -5.91
C GLN A 95 9.93 -9.41 -4.99
N ASP A 96 9.78 -10.06 -3.84
CA ASP A 96 8.78 -9.68 -2.82
C ASP A 96 8.98 -8.23 -2.33
N VAL A 97 10.24 -7.84 -2.06
CA VAL A 97 10.57 -6.45 -1.67
C VAL A 97 10.23 -5.46 -2.78
N GLU A 98 10.55 -5.78 -4.03
CA GLU A 98 10.24 -4.92 -5.18
C GLU A 98 8.72 -4.79 -5.36
N MET A 99 7.98 -5.87 -5.19
CA MET A 99 6.52 -5.86 -5.25
C MET A 99 5.92 -4.94 -4.19
N VAL A 100 6.37 -5.05 -2.93
CA VAL A 100 5.92 -4.18 -1.82
C VAL A 100 6.28 -2.71 -2.09
N ARG A 101 7.38 -2.44 -2.78
CA ARG A 101 7.84 -1.09 -3.12
C ARG A 101 7.15 -0.46 -4.32
N ARG A 102 6.34 -1.21 -5.06
CA ARG A 102 5.61 -0.67 -6.22
C ARG A 102 4.85 0.58 -5.85
N ASN A 103 4.84 1.53 -6.78
CA ASN A 103 4.03 2.72 -6.61
C ASN A 103 2.57 2.41 -6.98
N PHE A 104 1.66 2.74 -6.08
CA PHE A 104 0.23 2.64 -6.30
C PHE A 104 -0.31 4.02 -6.65
N GLY A 105 -1.18 4.11 -7.63
CA GLY A 105 -1.87 5.35 -7.99
C GLY A 105 -2.88 5.73 -6.92
N GLY A 106 -2.70 6.89 -6.28
CA GLY A 106 -3.61 7.40 -5.26
C GLY A 106 -3.56 6.67 -3.91
N LEU A 107 -4.61 6.84 -3.11
CA LEU A 107 -4.83 6.11 -1.87
C LEU A 107 -5.22 4.67 -2.17
N ARG A 108 -4.67 3.73 -1.39
CA ARG A 108 -5.07 2.32 -1.38
C ARG A 108 -5.49 1.89 0.01
N GLN A 109 -6.57 1.12 0.07
CA GLN A 109 -7.09 0.57 1.32
C GLN A 109 -7.05 -0.95 1.30
N VAL A 110 -6.37 -1.50 2.31
CA VAL A 110 -6.36 -2.94 2.60
C VAL A 110 -7.21 -3.18 3.83
N THR A 111 -8.26 -3.97 3.72
CA THR A 111 -9.13 -4.28 4.86
C THR A 111 -8.94 -5.70 5.31
N VAL A 112 -8.74 -5.88 6.62
CA VAL A 112 -8.49 -7.19 7.24
C VAL A 112 -9.73 -7.65 7.99
N VAL A 113 -10.21 -8.85 7.67
CA VAL A 113 -11.51 -9.34 8.12
C VAL A 113 -11.47 -10.77 8.65
N ASN A 114 -12.26 -11.03 9.64
CA ASN A 114 -12.86 -12.29 10.09
C ASN A 114 -13.83 -11.97 11.25
N PRO A 115 -15.09 -12.43 11.23
CA PRO A 115 -16.04 -12.19 12.34
C PRO A 115 -15.63 -12.88 13.64
N LYS A 116 -14.74 -13.88 13.60
CA LYS A 116 -14.25 -14.59 14.78
C LYS A 116 -13.29 -13.72 15.59
N GLY A 117 -13.57 -13.55 16.88
CA GLY A 117 -12.63 -12.98 17.84
C GLY A 117 -11.34 -13.84 17.93
N GLY A 118 -10.18 -13.21 18.00
CA GLY A 118 -8.90 -13.93 18.06
C GLY A 118 -8.43 -14.56 16.74
N ALA A 119 -9.06 -14.23 15.60
CA ALA A 119 -8.65 -14.70 14.27
C ALA A 119 -7.37 -14.03 13.73
N GLY A 120 -6.74 -13.14 14.49
CA GLY A 120 -5.48 -12.49 14.13
C GLY A 120 -5.61 -11.24 13.26
N LYS A 121 -6.78 -10.60 13.17
CA LYS A 121 -6.98 -9.37 12.37
C LYS A 121 -6.02 -8.26 12.76
N THR A 122 -6.05 -7.84 14.01
CA THR A 122 -5.19 -6.78 14.57
C THR A 122 -3.70 -7.04 14.34
N VAL A 123 -3.28 -8.29 14.58
CA VAL A 123 -1.89 -8.71 14.32
C VAL A 123 -1.54 -8.59 12.83
N ALA A 124 -2.43 -9.04 11.96
CA ALA A 124 -2.21 -8.94 10.52
C ALA A 124 -2.13 -7.50 10.03
N VAL A 125 -3.00 -6.61 10.52
CA VAL A 125 -2.96 -5.17 10.24
C VAL A 125 -1.61 -4.58 10.62
N LEU A 126 -1.16 -4.82 11.86
CA LEU A 126 0.13 -4.31 12.34
C LEU A 126 1.32 -4.86 11.56
N LEU A 127 1.36 -6.16 11.28
CA LEU A 127 2.48 -6.79 10.58
C LEU A 127 2.53 -6.40 9.10
N LEU A 128 1.38 -6.21 8.46
CA LEU A 128 1.31 -5.67 7.10
C LEU A 128 1.76 -4.21 7.09
N ALA A 129 1.18 -3.35 7.94
CA ALA A 129 1.56 -1.94 8.00
C ALA A 129 3.06 -1.76 8.29
N MET A 130 3.59 -2.53 9.24
CA MET A 130 5.02 -2.58 9.60
C MET A 130 5.89 -3.06 8.43
N THR A 131 5.47 -4.09 7.70
CA THR A 131 6.22 -4.62 6.55
C THR A 131 6.25 -3.61 5.41
N PHE A 132 5.10 -3.00 5.08
CA PHE A 132 5.04 -1.94 4.07
C PHE A 132 5.84 -0.71 4.49
N GLY A 133 5.70 -0.25 5.73
CA GLY A 133 6.46 0.87 6.28
C GLY A 133 7.98 0.64 6.17
N GLN A 134 8.47 -0.51 6.62
CA GLN A 134 9.87 -0.91 6.57
C GLN A 134 10.45 -1.03 5.14
N LYS A 135 9.66 -1.48 4.17
CA LYS A 135 10.15 -1.72 2.81
C LYS A 135 9.93 -0.55 1.88
N ARG A 136 8.88 0.23 2.11
CA ARG A 136 8.46 1.33 1.25
C ARG A 136 8.80 2.71 1.83
N GLY A 137 8.92 2.81 3.16
CA GLY A 137 9.01 4.08 3.89
C GLY A 137 7.62 4.70 4.05
N GLY A 138 7.42 5.52 5.07
CA GLY A 138 6.28 6.27 5.53
C GLY A 138 4.96 6.31 4.73
N TYR A 139 4.04 7.14 5.18
CA TYR A 139 2.70 7.31 4.58
C TYR A 139 1.82 6.06 4.62
N VAL A 140 2.03 5.21 5.63
CA VAL A 140 1.26 4.00 5.91
C VAL A 140 0.52 4.20 7.23
N LEU A 141 -0.79 3.95 7.23
CA LEU A 141 -1.66 4.03 8.40
C LEU A 141 -2.25 2.66 8.72
N ALA A 142 -2.21 2.25 9.97
CA ALA A 142 -3.03 1.19 10.52
C ALA A 142 -4.20 1.84 11.30
N TRP A 143 -5.43 1.55 10.91
CA TRP A 143 -6.63 2.18 11.46
C TRP A 143 -7.52 1.14 12.12
N ASP A 144 -7.82 1.34 13.40
CA ASP A 144 -8.79 0.56 14.16
C ASP A 144 -10.21 1.03 13.85
N ASN A 145 -10.91 0.26 13.02
CA ASN A 145 -12.30 0.50 12.64
C ASN A 145 -13.25 -0.43 13.41
N ASN A 146 -13.00 -0.65 14.68
CA ASN A 146 -13.88 -1.43 15.54
C ASN A 146 -15.00 -0.53 16.09
N GLU A 147 -16.22 -1.01 16.00
CA GLU A 147 -17.42 -0.28 16.44
C GLU A 147 -17.58 -0.19 17.96
N THR A 148 -16.90 -1.06 18.72
CA THR A 148 -17.07 -1.13 20.18
C THR A 148 -15.76 -0.90 20.91
N GLN A 149 -14.90 -1.90 20.95
CA GLN A 149 -13.62 -1.89 21.64
C GLN A 149 -12.54 -2.44 20.74
N GLY A 150 -11.59 -1.60 20.33
CA GLY A 150 -10.47 -2.00 19.53
C GLY A 150 -9.27 -2.43 20.36
N THR A 151 -8.46 -3.29 19.76
CA THR A 151 -7.23 -3.80 20.39
C THR A 151 -5.96 -3.37 19.67
N LEU A 152 -6.11 -2.59 18.58
CA LEU A 152 -4.97 -2.14 17.78
C LEU A 152 -4.03 -1.26 18.61
N GLY A 153 -4.58 -0.34 19.40
CA GLY A 153 -3.82 0.53 20.28
C GLY A 153 -3.00 -0.21 21.33
N MET A 154 -3.57 -1.29 21.92
CA MET A 154 -2.87 -2.11 22.92
C MET A 154 -1.70 -2.89 22.33
N ARG A 155 -1.79 -3.31 21.06
CA ARG A 155 -0.78 -4.12 20.37
C ARG A 155 0.25 -3.27 19.63
N ALA A 156 -0.02 -1.98 19.45
CA ALA A 156 0.90 -0.99 18.90
C ALA A 156 1.86 -0.47 19.96
N GLN A 157 2.96 0.14 19.54
CA GLN A 157 3.81 0.88 20.45
C GLN A 157 3.06 2.11 20.96
N GLN A 158 3.18 2.38 22.26
CA GLN A 158 2.56 3.56 22.88
C GLN A 158 3.33 4.82 22.48
N ASP A 159 2.60 5.91 22.33
CA ASP A 159 3.13 7.23 22.02
C ASP A 159 2.87 8.20 23.21
N PHE A 160 3.27 9.45 23.06
CA PHE A 160 3.12 10.49 24.09
C PHE A 160 1.66 10.91 24.34
N HIS A 161 0.71 10.48 23.53
CA HIS A 161 -0.73 10.77 23.70
C HIS A 161 -1.59 9.51 23.59
N ALA A 162 -2.77 9.56 24.17
CA ALA A 162 -3.76 8.49 24.17
C ALA A 162 -4.99 8.81 23.31
N ARG A 163 -4.94 9.84 22.43
CA ARG A 163 -6.08 10.21 21.60
C ARG A 163 -6.46 9.08 20.64
N THR A 164 -7.74 9.04 20.29
CA THR A 164 -8.38 7.94 19.58
C THR A 164 -9.15 8.43 18.35
N VAL A 165 -9.71 7.49 17.58
CA VAL A 165 -10.68 7.76 16.51
C VAL A 165 -11.83 8.64 17.02
N ARG A 166 -12.32 8.40 18.24
CA ARG A 166 -13.42 9.19 18.84
C ARG A 166 -13.03 10.65 19.06
N ASP A 167 -11.83 10.91 19.54
CA ASP A 167 -11.33 12.28 19.69
C ASP A 167 -11.22 12.98 18.34
N MET A 168 -10.73 12.26 17.32
CA MET A 168 -10.67 12.78 15.97
C MET A 168 -12.07 13.08 15.42
N MET A 169 -13.07 12.24 15.69
CA MET A 169 -14.47 12.48 15.28
C MET A 169 -15.05 13.77 15.89
N ARG A 170 -14.77 14.05 17.15
CA ARG A 170 -15.21 15.31 17.79
C ARG A 170 -14.58 16.55 17.17
N ASP A 171 -13.35 16.40 16.71
CA ASP A 171 -12.52 17.45 16.18
C ASP A 171 -12.50 17.51 14.64
N LEU A 172 -13.38 16.74 13.94
CA LEU A 172 -13.44 16.70 12.47
C LEU A 172 -13.56 18.09 11.83
N HIS A 173 -14.25 19.02 12.53
CA HIS A 173 -14.40 20.40 12.06
C HIS A 173 -13.06 21.14 11.87
N LEU A 174 -12.00 20.75 12.60
CA LEU A 174 -10.65 21.34 12.47
C LEU A 174 -9.99 20.94 11.14
N PHE A 175 -10.41 19.82 10.54
CA PHE A 175 -9.89 19.31 9.27
C PHE A 175 -10.73 19.73 8.06
N ARG A 176 -11.87 20.41 8.28
CA ARG A 176 -12.72 20.89 7.19
C ARG A 176 -12.04 22.08 6.49
N GLY A 177 -11.87 21.98 5.17
CA GLY A 177 -11.20 22.96 4.33
C GLY A 177 -9.71 22.66 4.06
N ALA A 178 -9.05 23.61 3.40
CA ALA A 178 -7.64 23.45 2.96
C ALA A 178 -6.60 23.67 4.08
N HIS A 179 -7.03 23.91 5.30
CA HIS A 179 -6.16 24.36 6.40
C HIS A 179 -5.65 23.23 7.32
N GLY A 180 -6.21 22.01 7.24
CA GLY A 180 -5.73 20.86 8.02
C GLY A 180 -4.27 20.53 7.69
N ARG A 181 -3.37 20.71 8.65
CA ARG A 181 -1.94 20.45 8.51
C ARG A 181 -1.59 19.03 8.98
N VAL A 182 -0.48 18.48 8.47
CA VAL A 182 0.07 17.19 8.95
C VAL A 182 0.25 17.21 10.47
N GLY A 183 0.70 18.35 11.05
CA GLY A 183 0.87 18.51 12.49
C GLY A 183 -0.42 18.37 13.29
N ASP A 184 -1.57 18.69 12.70
CA ASP A 184 -2.87 18.54 13.37
C ASP A 184 -3.27 17.07 13.46
N LEU A 185 -3.01 16.28 12.41
CA LEU A 185 -3.28 14.84 12.42
C LEU A 185 -2.36 14.06 13.36
N SER A 186 -1.10 14.51 13.53
CA SER A 186 -0.14 13.86 14.41
C SER A 186 -0.57 13.80 15.88
N GLN A 187 -1.57 14.60 16.27
CA GLN A 187 -2.15 14.56 17.61
C GLN A 187 -3.11 13.37 17.84
N TYR A 188 -3.55 12.69 16.77
CA TYR A 188 -4.52 11.58 16.83
C TYR A 188 -3.90 10.25 16.44
N VAL A 189 -2.77 10.27 15.73
CA VAL A 189 -2.08 9.06 15.28
C VAL A 189 -0.84 8.80 16.13
N ARG A 190 -0.55 7.54 16.42
CA ARG A 190 0.59 7.08 17.20
C ARG A 190 1.70 6.60 16.27
N ALA A 191 2.81 7.33 16.21
CA ALA A 191 3.96 6.96 15.39
C ALA A 191 4.62 5.67 15.87
N GLN A 192 4.87 4.74 14.98
CA GLN A 192 5.41 3.41 15.29
C GLN A 192 6.93 3.30 15.04
N GLY A 193 7.65 4.40 15.16
CA GLY A 193 9.11 4.45 15.14
C GLY A 193 9.77 3.56 14.08
N GLU A 194 10.46 2.51 14.52
CA GLU A 194 11.11 1.55 13.61
C GLU A 194 10.15 0.91 12.60
N GLY A 195 8.86 0.82 12.89
CA GLY A 195 7.85 0.27 11.99
C GLY A 195 7.61 1.13 10.75
N MET A 196 7.94 2.43 10.81
CA MET A 196 7.74 3.39 9.73
C MET A 196 6.28 3.49 9.26
N PHE A 197 5.34 3.43 10.21
CA PHE A 197 3.90 3.60 9.99
C PHE A 197 3.28 4.28 11.21
N ASP A 198 2.03 4.73 11.07
CA ASP A 198 1.26 5.32 12.15
C ASP A 198 0.02 4.47 12.48
N VAL A 199 -0.48 4.62 13.70
CA VAL A 199 -1.67 3.93 14.20
C VAL A 199 -2.72 4.96 14.61
N LEU A 200 -3.92 4.85 14.03
CA LEU A 200 -5.12 5.53 14.50
C LEU A 200 -5.93 4.52 15.32
N ALA A 201 -5.83 4.62 16.63
CA ALA A 201 -6.43 3.66 17.57
C ALA A 201 -7.89 4.02 17.89
N SER A 202 -8.75 3.01 18.06
CA SER A 202 -10.08 3.19 18.65
C SER A 202 -10.00 3.34 20.17
N ASP A 203 -11.14 3.68 20.78
CA ASP A 203 -11.24 3.74 22.23
C ASP A 203 -11.17 2.33 22.84
N GLU A 204 -10.34 2.19 23.87
CA GLU A 204 -10.16 0.94 24.63
C GLU A 204 -11.19 0.79 25.74
N SER A 205 -11.94 1.86 26.06
CA SER A 205 -12.95 1.85 27.13
C SER A 205 -14.28 1.27 26.62
N ALA A 206 -14.83 0.34 27.39
CA ALA A 206 -16.13 -0.30 27.09
C ALA A 206 -17.35 0.60 27.29
N THR A 207 -17.16 1.90 27.56
CA THR A 207 -18.27 2.83 27.78
C THR A 207 -19.02 3.04 26.46
N ALA A 208 -20.30 2.71 26.46
CA ALA A 208 -21.22 2.91 25.33
C ALA A 208 -21.18 4.38 24.86
N GLY A 209 -20.35 4.65 23.87
CA GLY A 209 -20.26 5.91 23.17
C GLY A 209 -20.86 5.79 21.77
N GLU A 210 -20.84 6.86 21.04
CA GLU A 210 -21.30 6.90 19.66
C GLU A 210 -20.62 5.80 18.83
N MET A 211 -21.45 4.92 18.25
CA MET A 211 -20.95 3.89 17.34
C MET A 211 -20.37 4.56 16.09
N LEU A 212 -19.26 4.06 15.59
CA LEU A 212 -18.68 4.53 14.35
C LEU A 212 -19.63 4.23 13.19
N THR A 213 -20.25 5.28 12.64
CA THR A 213 -21.19 5.18 11.51
C THR A 213 -20.47 5.07 10.17
N ALA A 214 -21.22 4.78 9.10
CA ALA A 214 -20.69 4.81 7.75
C ALA A 214 -20.18 6.21 7.34
N ASP A 215 -20.91 7.26 7.71
CA ASP A 215 -20.55 8.64 7.41
C ASP A 215 -19.27 9.05 8.16
N ALA A 216 -19.17 8.70 9.44
CA ALA A 216 -17.94 8.96 10.22
C ALA A 216 -16.72 8.22 9.63
N PHE A 217 -16.90 6.96 9.18
CA PHE A 217 -15.85 6.24 8.46
C PHE A 217 -15.42 7.00 7.20
N ALA A 218 -16.38 7.46 6.40
CA ALA A 218 -16.10 8.18 5.15
C ALA A 218 -15.37 9.51 5.40
N GLU A 219 -15.80 10.31 6.40
CA GLU A 219 -15.16 11.57 6.76
C GLU A 219 -13.72 11.36 7.26
N ILE A 220 -13.49 10.40 8.16
CA ILE A 220 -12.15 10.06 8.64
C ILE A 220 -11.27 9.61 7.47
N ARG A 221 -11.79 8.71 6.61
CA ARG A 221 -11.07 8.21 5.45
C ARG A 221 -10.69 9.33 4.49
N GLU A 222 -11.56 10.30 4.26
CA GLU A 222 -11.26 11.48 3.45
C GLU A 222 -10.09 12.27 4.03
N ILE A 223 -10.11 12.55 5.34
CA ILE A 223 -9.04 13.29 6.01
C ILE A 223 -7.71 12.54 5.91
N VAL A 224 -7.66 11.26 6.30
CA VAL A 224 -6.41 10.49 6.31
C VAL A 224 -5.87 10.27 4.89
N SER A 225 -6.73 10.29 3.86
CA SER A 225 -6.35 10.18 2.45
C SER A 225 -5.42 11.31 1.96
N ARG A 226 -5.45 12.45 2.64
CA ARG A 226 -4.59 13.59 2.32
C ARG A 226 -3.14 13.37 2.76
N PHE A 227 -2.92 12.48 3.75
CA PHE A 227 -1.63 12.29 4.41
C PHE A 227 -1.03 10.90 4.14
N TYR A 228 -1.86 9.89 3.91
CA TYR A 228 -1.43 8.51 3.70
C TYR A 228 -1.69 8.02 2.29
N LYS A 229 -0.81 7.15 1.81
CA LYS A 229 -0.95 6.47 0.51
C LYS A 229 -1.49 5.06 0.64
N LEU A 230 -1.38 4.48 1.83
CA LEU A 230 -1.81 3.13 2.12
C LEU A 230 -2.42 3.07 3.52
N ILE A 231 -3.64 2.55 3.60
CA ILE A 231 -4.38 2.39 4.85
C ILE A 231 -4.68 0.91 5.05
N PHE A 232 -4.32 0.38 6.22
CA PHE A 232 -4.71 -0.94 6.69
C PHE A 232 -5.82 -0.80 7.72
N VAL A 233 -6.99 -1.35 7.43
CA VAL A 233 -8.18 -1.23 8.29
C VAL A 233 -8.38 -2.52 9.09
N ASP A 234 -8.31 -2.42 10.41
CA ASP A 234 -8.70 -3.48 11.35
C ASP A 234 -10.20 -3.40 11.61
N THR A 235 -10.94 -4.43 11.25
CA THR A 235 -12.41 -4.44 11.38
C THR A 235 -12.86 -5.06 12.69
N GLY A 236 -14.02 -4.62 13.18
CA GLY A 236 -14.77 -5.33 14.21
C GLY A 236 -15.23 -6.72 13.76
N ASN A 237 -15.96 -7.38 14.65
CA ASN A 237 -16.49 -8.73 14.41
C ASN A 237 -17.90 -8.72 13.79
N ASN A 238 -18.58 -7.58 13.77
CA ASN A 238 -19.95 -7.45 13.29
C ASN A 238 -19.99 -7.07 11.81
N VAL A 239 -20.20 -8.05 10.94
CA VAL A 239 -20.32 -7.84 9.49
C VAL A 239 -21.53 -6.98 9.07
N ARG A 240 -22.49 -6.74 9.98
CA ARG A 240 -23.66 -5.91 9.73
C ARG A 240 -23.49 -4.45 10.20
N ALA A 241 -22.41 -4.14 10.90
CA ALA A 241 -22.13 -2.78 11.35
C ALA A 241 -21.91 -1.85 10.15
N GLN A 242 -22.41 -0.61 10.25
CA GLN A 242 -22.34 0.37 9.16
C GLN A 242 -20.91 0.69 8.77
N ASN A 243 -20.03 0.91 9.74
CA ASN A 243 -18.60 1.15 9.52
C ASN A 243 -17.90 -0.04 8.87
N TRP A 244 -18.31 -1.28 9.20
CA TRP A 244 -17.79 -2.49 8.55
C TRP A 244 -18.18 -2.51 7.07
N GLN A 245 -19.46 -2.25 6.75
CA GLN A 245 -19.96 -2.20 5.37
C GLN A 245 -19.26 -1.09 4.57
N ALA A 246 -19.11 0.11 5.15
CA ALA A 246 -18.40 1.22 4.53
C ALA A 246 -16.92 0.88 4.27
N ALA A 247 -16.27 0.17 5.19
CA ALA A 247 -14.91 -0.31 4.98
C ALA A 247 -14.81 -1.29 3.81
N MET A 248 -15.79 -2.22 3.65
CA MET A 248 -15.83 -3.15 2.52
C MET A 248 -16.00 -2.43 1.18
N ASP A 249 -16.87 -1.42 1.12
CA ASP A 249 -17.15 -0.67 -0.09
C ASP A 249 -15.93 0.18 -0.55
N ALA A 250 -15.09 0.59 0.41
CA ALA A 250 -13.88 1.36 0.16
C ALA A 250 -12.62 0.49 -0.04
N THR A 251 -12.74 -0.85 0.00
CA THR A 251 -11.60 -1.78 -0.01
C THR A 251 -11.06 -2.01 -1.42
N ASP A 252 -9.78 -1.72 -1.62
CA ASP A 252 -9.03 -2.11 -2.83
C ASP A 252 -8.56 -3.57 -2.74
N GLN A 253 -8.04 -4.00 -1.58
CA GLN A 253 -7.57 -5.36 -1.35
C GLN A 253 -8.11 -5.93 -0.03
N LEU A 254 -8.77 -7.07 -0.10
CA LEU A 254 -9.27 -7.78 1.06
C LEU A 254 -8.25 -8.80 1.56
N VAL A 255 -8.04 -8.84 2.88
CA VAL A 255 -7.25 -9.87 3.57
C VAL A 255 -8.13 -10.59 4.58
N ILE A 256 -8.21 -11.89 4.46
CA ILE A 256 -9.00 -12.76 5.34
C ILE A 256 -8.04 -13.47 6.26
N THR A 257 -8.10 -13.20 7.55
CA THR A 257 -7.26 -13.87 8.54
C THR A 257 -8.03 -14.99 9.21
N MET A 258 -7.35 -16.08 9.54
CA MET A 258 -7.89 -17.16 10.35
C MET A 258 -6.78 -17.88 11.11
N SER A 259 -7.08 -18.42 12.25
CA SER A 259 -6.21 -19.45 12.86
C SER A 259 -6.44 -20.79 12.14
N ALA A 260 -5.43 -21.67 12.18
CA ALA A 260 -5.52 -23.01 11.59
C ALA A 260 -6.44 -23.94 12.44
N ARG A 261 -7.65 -23.46 12.76
CA ARG A 261 -8.71 -24.13 13.52
C ARG A 261 -9.98 -24.16 12.68
N ASN A 262 -10.72 -25.27 12.75
CA ASN A 262 -11.96 -25.43 11.98
C ASN A 262 -12.98 -24.34 12.26
N ASP A 263 -13.20 -23.96 13.54
CA ASP A 263 -14.14 -22.91 13.92
C ASP A 263 -13.80 -21.54 13.33
N SER A 264 -12.52 -21.21 13.25
CA SER A 264 -12.04 -19.95 12.67
C SER A 264 -12.16 -19.95 11.14
N ALA A 265 -11.82 -21.08 10.51
CA ALA A 265 -11.94 -21.25 9.06
C ALA A 265 -13.42 -21.27 8.62
N GLU A 266 -14.29 -21.98 9.35
CA GLU A 266 -15.74 -22.00 9.06
C GLU A 266 -16.36 -20.59 9.17
N THR A 267 -16.01 -19.83 10.20
CA THR A 267 -16.51 -18.46 10.35
C THR A 267 -16.05 -17.57 9.19
N ALA A 268 -14.79 -17.72 8.74
CA ALA A 268 -14.28 -17.02 7.56
C ALA A 268 -15.04 -17.46 6.29
N ALA A 269 -15.30 -18.75 6.10
CA ALA A 269 -16.03 -19.26 4.94
C ALA A 269 -17.47 -18.69 4.87
N ARG A 270 -18.18 -18.68 6.01
CA ARG A 270 -19.54 -18.07 6.10
C ARG A 270 -19.53 -16.57 5.79
N MET A 271 -18.48 -15.85 6.19
CA MET A 271 -18.31 -14.44 5.84
C MET A 271 -18.10 -14.27 4.34
N LEU A 272 -17.33 -15.15 3.69
CA LEU A 272 -17.18 -15.13 2.23
C LEU A 272 -18.52 -15.34 1.52
N ASP A 273 -19.34 -16.31 2.00
CA ASP A 273 -20.69 -16.52 1.48
C ASP A 273 -21.54 -15.23 1.58
N HIS A 274 -21.48 -14.56 2.72
CA HIS A 274 -22.18 -13.30 2.93
C HIS A 274 -21.69 -12.20 1.95
N LEU A 275 -20.39 -12.04 1.76
CA LEU A 275 -19.83 -11.07 0.82
C LEU A 275 -20.24 -11.37 -0.62
N GLU A 276 -20.20 -12.63 -1.03
CA GLU A 276 -20.62 -13.05 -2.37
C GLU A 276 -22.11 -12.81 -2.60
N GLN A 277 -22.96 -13.17 -1.65
CA GLN A 277 -24.40 -12.95 -1.68
C GLN A 277 -24.77 -11.46 -1.69
N SER A 278 -23.95 -10.60 -1.10
CA SER A 278 -24.11 -9.15 -1.10
C SER A 278 -23.52 -8.45 -2.33
N GLY A 279 -23.15 -9.19 -3.38
CA GLY A 279 -22.67 -8.64 -4.65
C GLY A 279 -21.17 -8.35 -4.71
N ARG A 280 -20.38 -8.77 -3.68
CA ARG A 280 -18.94 -8.50 -3.59
C ARG A 280 -18.07 -9.68 -4.06
N GLN A 281 -18.53 -10.47 -5.04
CA GLN A 281 -17.83 -11.67 -5.56
C GLN A 281 -16.43 -11.34 -6.08
N ARG A 282 -16.26 -10.19 -6.74
CA ARG A 282 -14.95 -9.76 -7.23
C ARG A 282 -13.97 -9.52 -6.09
N LEU A 283 -14.42 -8.86 -5.01
CA LEU A 283 -13.61 -8.60 -3.82
C LEU A 283 -13.13 -9.91 -3.19
N VAL A 284 -14.01 -10.91 -3.08
CA VAL A 284 -13.67 -12.25 -2.55
C VAL A 284 -12.64 -12.94 -3.44
N ARG A 285 -12.84 -12.97 -4.76
CA ARG A 285 -11.90 -13.62 -5.69
C ARG A 285 -10.51 -13.00 -5.69
N GLN A 286 -10.42 -11.70 -5.44
CA GLN A 286 -9.15 -10.97 -5.34
C GLN A 286 -8.52 -11.06 -3.93
N ALA A 287 -9.24 -11.56 -2.94
CA ALA A 287 -8.79 -11.61 -1.55
C ALA A 287 -7.55 -12.51 -1.35
N ILE A 288 -6.80 -12.19 -0.31
CA ILE A 288 -5.71 -13.02 0.22
C ILE A 288 -6.17 -13.66 1.52
N SER A 289 -6.06 -14.97 1.62
CA SER A 289 -6.31 -15.72 2.85
C SER A 289 -5.01 -15.95 3.60
N VAL A 290 -4.97 -15.58 4.88
CA VAL A 290 -3.82 -15.76 5.77
C VAL A 290 -4.19 -16.71 6.89
N VAL A 291 -3.52 -17.84 6.97
CA VAL A 291 -3.72 -18.87 8.00
C VAL A 291 -2.62 -18.79 9.03
N SER A 292 -2.93 -18.36 10.25
CA SER A 292 -2.00 -18.31 11.37
C SER A 292 -1.80 -19.68 11.98
N MET A 293 -0.56 -20.13 12.01
CA MET A 293 -0.19 -21.44 12.50
C MET A 293 -0.01 -21.45 14.03
N PRO A 294 -0.53 -22.45 14.73
CA PRO A 294 -0.26 -22.65 16.15
C PRO A 294 1.14 -23.22 16.39
N PRO A 295 1.63 -23.26 17.65
CA PRO A 295 2.92 -23.82 17.99
C PRO A 295 3.04 -25.32 17.66
N THR A 296 1.92 -26.05 17.71
CA THR A 296 1.86 -27.47 17.38
C THR A 296 0.83 -27.72 16.28
N ARG A 297 1.15 -28.63 15.37
CA ARG A 297 0.31 -28.95 14.20
C ARG A 297 -0.55 -30.21 14.38
N LYS A 298 -0.67 -30.72 15.61
CA LYS A 298 -1.51 -31.89 15.88
C LYS A 298 -2.98 -31.54 15.63
N ASP A 299 -3.70 -32.44 15.02
CA ASP A 299 -5.16 -32.39 14.80
C ASP A 299 -5.66 -31.24 13.92
N ILE A 300 -4.81 -30.71 13.03
CA ILE A 300 -5.17 -29.64 12.09
C ILE A 300 -5.29 -30.23 10.68
N ASP A 301 -6.47 -30.13 10.08
CA ASP A 301 -6.65 -30.43 8.65
C ASP A 301 -6.32 -29.19 7.79
N LEU A 302 -5.04 -28.78 7.87
CA LEU A 302 -4.54 -27.64 7.08
C LEU A 302 -4.76 -27.83 5.57
N PRO A 303 -4.57 -29.04 4.97
CA PRO A 303 -4.84 -29.26 3.56
C PRO A 303 -6.30 -28.96 3.17
N ALA A 304 -7.28 -29.32 4.00
CA ALA A 304 -8.70 -29.00 3.73
C ALA A 304 -8.96 -27.49 3.77
N ILE A 305 -8.44 -26.79 4.79
CA ILE A 305 -8.53 -25.34 4.89
C ILE A 305 -7.92 -24.68 3.66
N GLN A 306 -6.69 -25.06 3.28
CA GLN A 306 -6.00 -24.48 2.13
C GLN A 306 -6.77 -24.73 0.83
N ARG A 307 -7.26 -25.94 0.57
CA ARG A 307 -8.04 -26.25 -0.64
C ARG A 307 -9.33 -25.42 -0.72
N HIS A 308 -10.06 -25.30 0.39
CA HIS A 308 -11.31 -24.54 0.44
C HIS A 308 -11.08 -23.06 0.07
N PHE A 309 -10.11 -22.41 0.71
CA PHE A 309 -9.84 -20.99 0.46
C PHE A 309 -9.12 -20.73 -0.87
N ALA A 310 -8.27 -21.65 -1.34
CA ALA A 310 -7.64 -21.55 -2.64
C ALA A 310 -8.63 -21.63 -3.81
N ALA A 311 -9.76 -22.30 -3.62
CA ALA A 311 -10.83 -22.34 -4.61
C ALA A 311 -11.63 -21.02 -4.71
N ARG A 312 -11.56 -20.15 -3.70
CA ARG A 312 -12.39 -18.94 -3.59
C ARG A 312 -11.60 -17.63 -3.61
N THR A 313 -10.36 -17.66 -3.17
CA THR A 313 -9.52 -16.48 -3.02
C THR A 313 -8.27 -16.57 -3.90
N ARG A 314 -7.62 -15.46 -4.19
CA ARG A 314 -6.47 -15.38 -5.09
C ARG A 314 -5.25 -16.14 -4.56
N ALA A 315 -5.01 -16.12 -3.27
CA ALA A 315 -3.92 -16.86 -2.65
C ALA A 315 -4.24 -17.24 -1.20
N VAL A 316 -3.62 -18.34 -0.75
CA VAL A 316 -3.66 -18.80 0.64
C VAL A 316 -2.22 -18.89 1.16
N LEU A 317 -1.91 -18.08 2.16
CA LEU A 317 -0.57 -17.95 2.73
C LEU A 317 -0.56 -18.31 4.21
N LEU A 318 0.55 -18.87 4.67
CA LEU A 318 0.71 -19.31 6.06
C LEU A 318 1.55 -18.30 6.82
N ALA A 319 1.01 -17.82 7.95
CA ALA A 319 1.76 -17.04 8.93
C ALA A 319 2.30 -18.01 9.99
N PRO A 320 3.63 -18.10 10.20
CA PRO A 320 4.20 -19.01 11.19
C PRO A 320 3.82 -18.60 12.62
N TYR A 321 3.86 -19.56 13.54
CA TYR A 321 3.77 -19.25 14.96
C TYR A 321 4.94 -18.35 15.39
N GLU A 322 4.62 -17.30 16.14
CA GLU A 322 5.59 -16.37 16.71
C GLU A 322 5.25 -16.11 18.18
N LYS A 323 6.19 -16.41 19.07
CA LYS A 323 5.98 -16.28 20.52
C LYS A 323 5.65 -14.85 20.94
N LEU A 324 6.28 -13.85 20.32
CA LEU A 324 6.01 -12.43 20.57
C LEU A 324 4.56 -12.06 20.24
N ILE A 325 4.01 -12.65 19.17
CA ILE A 325 2.61 -12.44 18.81
C ILE A 325 1.67 -13.06 19.85
N ASP A 326 2.00 -14.26 20.28
CA ASP A 326 1.19 -15.06 21.22
C ASP A 326 1.20 -14.46 22.65
N SER A 327 2.28 -13.76 23.04
CA SER A 327 2.39 -13.12 24.35
C SER A 327 1.41 -11.98 24.61
N GLY A 328 0.82 -11.39 23.56
CA GLY A 328 -0.06 -10.23 23.68
C GLY A 328 0.65 -8.88 23.80
N GLU A 329 1.97 -8.87 23.87
CA GLU A 329 2.78 -7.66 23.98
C GLU A 329 2.80 -6.79 22.72
N PRO A 330 3.12 -5.49 22.82
CA PRO A 330 3.30 -4.62 21.67
C PRO A 330 4.32 -5.16 20.67
N LEU A 331 3.96 -5.14 19.39
CA LEU A 331 4.77 -5.70 18.32
C LEU A 331 5.89 -4.74 17.91
N ARG A 332 7.14 -5.25 17.85
CA ARG A 332 8.31 -4.52 17.35
C ARG A 332 8.99 -5.31 16.24
N TYR A 333 9.22 -4.66 15.12
CA TYR A 333 9.79 -5.34 13.93
C TYR A 333 11.12 -6.04 14.21
N GLY A 334 12.02 -5.38 14.93
CA GLY A 334 13.33 -5.93 15.25
C GLY A 334 13.30 -7.19 16.14
N GLN A 335 12.24 -7.39 16.92
CA GLN A 335 12.06 -8.54 17.81
C GLN A 335 11.40 -9.75 17.15
N LEU A 336 10.82 -9.59 15.96
CA LEU A 336 10.24 -10.68 15.20
C LEU A 336 11.33 -11.62 14.68
N SER A 337 11.06 -12.93 14.66
CA SER A 337 11.95 -13.91 14.05
C SER A 337 12.15 -13.66 12.56
N GLY A 338 13.29 -14.07 12.01
CA GLY A 338 13.56 -13.99 10.57
C GLY A 338 12.49 -14.71 9.73
N ASN A 339 12.04 -15.88 10.22
CA ASN A 339 10.99 -16.67 9.56
C ASN A 339 9.66 -15.90 9.49
N THR A 340 9.27 -15.26 10.58
CA THR A 340 8.06 -14.42 10.62
C THR A 340 8.18 -13.22 9.69
N ARG A 341 9.31 -12.51 9.70
CA ARG A 341 9.54 -11.38 8.79
C ARG A 341 9.51 -11.78 7.31
N ASP A 342 10.09 -12.92 6.96
CA ASP A 342 10.08 -13.41 5.57
C ASP A 342 8.68 -13.88 5.15
N ALA A 343 7.93 -14.53 6.03
CA ALA A 343 6.54 -14.93 5.75
C ALA A 343 5.63 -13.70 5.55
N TRP A 344 5.73 -12.69 6.42
CA TRP A 344 4.93 -11.47 6.28
C TRP A 344 5.37 -10.60 5.12
N LEU A 345 6.65 -10.65 4.70
CA LEU A 345 7.08 -10.03 3.45
C LEU A 345 6.40 -10.69 2.24
N LYS A 346 6.30 -12.01 2.21
CA LYS A 346 5.60 -12.74 1.15
C LYS A 346 4.11 -12.44 1.13
N ILE A 347 3.47 -12.37 2.32
CA ILE A 347 2.06 -11.97 2.45
C ILE A 347 1.87 -10.54 1.95
N ALA A 348 2.74 -9.60 2.35
CA ALA A 348 2.71 -8.22 1.90
C ALA A 348 2.91 -8.09 0.38
N ALA A 349 3.81 -8.89 -0.22
CA ALA A 349 4.00 -8.92 -1.67
C ALA A 349 2.72 -9.39 -2.39
N ALA A 350 2.07 -10.43 -1.88
CA ALA A 350 0.80 -10.90 -2.43
C ALA A 350 -0.33 -9.85 -2.27
N VAL A 351 -0.36 -9.10 -1.16
CA VAL A 351 -1.28 -7.95 -0.99
C VAL A 351 -0.97 -6.86 -2.02
N ALA A 352 0.30 -6.49 -2.17
CA ALA A 352 0.75 -5.46 -3.11
C ALA A 352 0.43 -5.77 -4.58
N GLU A 353 0.42 -7.05 -4.94
CA GLU A 353 0.05 -7.50 -6.29
C GLU A 353 -1.39 -7.16 -6.66
N GLY A 354 -2.28 -7.08 -5.67
CA GLY A 354 -3.70 -6.76 -5.87
C GLY A 354 -4.04 -5.27 -5.73
N LEU A 355 -3.06 -4.40 -5.42
CA LEU A 355 -3.20 -2.94 -5.30
C LEU A 355 -2.81 -2.22 -6.59
#